data_4d7b3aa2dad2ce6beb96d0766b682b65
#
_entry.id   4d7b3aa2dad2ce6beb96d0766b682b65
#
_cell.length_a   1.000
_cell.length_b   1.000
_cell.length_c   1.000
_cell.angle_alpha   90.00
_cell.angle_beta   90.00
_cell.angle_gamma   90.00
#
_symmetry.space_group_name_H-M   'P 1'
#
loop_
_entity.id
_entity.type
_entity.pdbx_description
1 polymer ?
#
loop_
_entity_poly.entity_id
_entity_poly.type
_entity_poly.pdbx_seq_one_letter_code
_entity_poly.pdbx_strand_id
1 'polypeptide(L)'
;YNIGANVRFPIAETTSRVFFKVWEMACFGGFLMGREAAKVMVPRKRGTIIFTGATASVRGSAGFSAFSAGKHALRAVAQSMARELGPEGIHVAHVVIDGAIDTAFIKE
;
A
#
# COMPACT_ATOMS: atom_id res chain seq x y z
N TYR A 1 -3.80 -6.81 2.19
CA TYR A 1 -3.11 -5.94 3.15
C TYR A 1 -3.70 -4.54 3.09
N ASN A 2 -4.12 -4.04 4.23
CA ASN A 2 -4.76 -2.74 4.31
C ASN A 2 -4.49 -2.12 5.69
N ILE A 3 -3.50 -1.25 5.76
CA ILE A 3 -3.20 -0.49 6.97
C ILE A 3 -3.27 1.00 6.64
N GLY A 4 -4.06 1.74 7.42
CA GLY A 4 -4.19 3.17 7.26
C GLY A 4 -3.11 3.93 8.02
N ALA A 5 -2.51 4.90 7.36
CA ALA A 5 -1.53 5.80 7.95
C ALA A 5 -1.80 7.20 7.41
N ASN A 6 -3.05 7.60 7.45
CA ASN A 6 -3.52 8.82 6.82
C ASN A 6 -3.30 10.02 7.72
N VAL A 7 -2.19 10.73 7.50
CA VAL A 7 -1.88 11.97 8.19
C VAL A 7 -1.80 13.10 7.18
N ARG A 8 -2.11 14.31 7.62
CA ARG A 8 -2.10 15.49 6.77
C ARG A 8 -1.26 16.59 7.39
N PHE A 9 -0.15 16.93 6.72
CA PHE A 9 0.73 18.03 7.13
C PHE A 9 1.26 18.73 5.90
N PRO A 10 1.34 20.07 5.91
CA PRO A 10 2.07 20.80 4.87
C PRO A 10 3.51 20.30 4.82
N ILE A 11 4.13 20.34 3.65
CA ILE A 11 5.48 19.79 3.49
C ILE A 11 6.50 20.41 4.47
N ALA A 12 6.42 21.71 4.69
CA ALA A 12 7.35 22.39 5.59
C ALA A 12 7.18 21.98 7.06
N GLU A 13 6.02 21.42 7.43
CA GLU A 13 5.73 20.98 8.80
C GLU A 13 5.81 19.46 8.94
N THR A 14 6.09 18.75 7.87
CA THR A 14 6.23 17.30 7.91
C THR A 14 7.62 16.96 8.47
N THR A 15 7.64 16.35 9.65
CA THR A 15 8.91 15.97 10.28
C THR A 15 9.43 14.66 9.69
N SER A 16 10.72 14.44 9.81
CA SER A 16 11.33 13.17 9.40
C SER A 16 10.70 11.99 10.12
N ARG A 17 10.43 12.18 11.42
CA ARG A 17 9.82 11.13 12.23
C ARG A 17 8.46 10.73 11.71
N VAL A 18 7.61 11.70 11.39
CA VAL A 18 6.27 11.43 10.86
C VAL A 18 6.36 10.78 9.49
N PHE A 19 7.21 11.31 8.62
CA PHE A 19 7.38 10.77 7.28
C PHE A 19 7.80 9.30 7.34
N PHE A 20 8.81 9.00 8.15
CA PHE A 20 9.31 7.63 8.30
C PHE A 20 8.24 6.70 8.86
N LYS A 21 7.51 7.16 9.88
CA LYS A 21 6.49 6.32 10.50
C LYS A 21 5.36 5.99 9.54
N VAL A 22 4.92 6.97 8.78
CA VAL A 22 3.86 6.76 7.78
C VAL A 22 4.34 5.81 6.69
N TRP A 23 5.57 6.02 6.18
CA TRP A 23 6.15 5.13 5.17
C TRP A 23 6.28 3.71 5.72
N GLU A 24 6.76 3.57 6.94
CA GLU A 24 6.92 2.26 7.59
C GLU A 24 5.59 1.51 7.64
N MET A 25 4.54 2.19 8.05
CA MET A 25 3.22 1.58 8.14
C MET A 25 2.60 1.31 6.77
N ALA A 26 2.71 2.27 5.85
CA ALA A 26 2.04 2.18 4.57
C ALA A 26 2.77 1.30 3.55
N CYS A 27 4.10 1.29 3.58
CA CYS A 27 4.89 0.56 2.60
C CYS A 27 5.65 -0.62 3.21
N PHE A 28 6.49 -0.36 4.20
CA PHE A 28 7.36 -1.40 4.72
C PHE A 28 6.58 -2.55 5.35
N GLY A 29 5.49 -2.24 6.08
CA GLY A 29 4.61 -3.26 6.62
C GLY A 29 4.00 -4.14 5.52
N GLY A 30 3.60 -3.53 4.42
CA GLY A 30 3.08 -4.26 3.27
C GLY A 30 4.13 -5.16 2.63
N PHE A 31 5.36 -4.67 2.52
CA PHE A 31 6.47 -5.47 2.02
C PHE A 31 6.71 -6.70 2.90
N LEU A 32 6.75 -6.51 4.22
CA LEU A 32 6.96 -7.65 5.13
C LEU A 32 5.86 -8.69 4.99
N MET A 33 4.61 -8.26 4.96
CA MET A 33 3.47 -9.14 4.82
C MET A 33 3.52 -9.89 3.48
N GLY A 34 3.78 -9.18 2.40
CA GLY A 34 3.85 -9.77 1.07
C GLY A 34 4.99 -10.78 0.95
N ARG A 35 6.14 -10.45 1.51
CA ARG A 35 7.28 -11.38 1.49
C ARG A 35 6.97 -12.67 2.23
N GLU A 36 6.36 -12.59 3.42
CA GLU A 36 6.02 -13.78 4.19
C GLU A 36 4.92 -14.60 3.50
N ALA A 37 3.95 -13.94 2.92
CA ALA A 37 2.92 -14.63 2.15
C ALA A 37 3.51 -15.36 0.95
N ALA A 38 4.43 -14.72 0.24
CA ALA A 38 5.10 -15.33 -0.92
C ALA A 38 5.85 -16.58 -0.54
N LYS A 39 6.54 -16.58 0.60
CA LYS A 39 7.28 -17.76 1.08
C LYS A 39 6.39 -18.97 1.27
N VAL A 40 5.14 -18.74 1.66
CA VAL A 40 4.17 -19.83 1.85
C VAL A 40 3.54 -20.24 0.53
N MET A 41 3.23 -19.29 -0.34
CA MET A 41 2.48 -19.54 -1.56
C MET A 41 3.31 -20.09 -2.71
N VAL A 42 4.57 -19.67 -2.85
CA VAL A 42 5.43 -20.11 -3.96
C VAL A 42 5.59 -21.63 -4.01
N PRO A 43 5.86 -22.33 -2.89
CA PRO A 43 5.93 -23.80 -2.94
C PRO A 43 4.63 -24.45 -3.35
N ARG A 44 3.50 -23.81 -3.07
CA ARG A 44 2.17 -24.34 -3.44
C ARG A 44 1.77 -24.02 -4.86
N LYS A 45 2.50 -23.09 -5.50
CA LYS A 45 2.25 -22.61 -6.86
C LYS A 45 0.84 -22.06 -7.04
N ARG A 46 0.28 -21.49 -5.99
CA ARG A 46 -1.04 -20.85 -6.02
C ARG A 46 -1.20 -19.93 -4.84
N GLY A 47 -2.03 -18.93 -5.03
CA GLY A 47 -2.38 -17.99 -3.99
C GLY A 47 -2.77 -16.64 -4.58
N THR A 48 -3.32 -15.80 -3.74
CA THR A 48 -3.71 -14.44 -4.12
C THR A 48 -3.27 -13.50 -3.01
N ILE A 49 -2.61 -12.42 -3.40
CA ILE A 49 -2.19 -11.36 -2.50
C ILE A 49 -2.80 -10.06 -3.00
N ILE A 50 -3.55 -9.38 -2.14
CA ILE A 50 -4.19 -8.12 -2.50
C ILE A 50 -3.67 -7.02 -1.60
N PHE A 51 -3.17 -5.95 -2.21
CA PHE A 51 -2.79 -4.73 -1.52
C PHE A 51 -3.84 -3.67 -1.75
N THR A 52 -4.34 -3.09 -0.67
CA THR A 52 -5.34 -2.03 -0.77
C THR A 52 -4.63 -0.68 -0.85
N GLY A 53 -4.79 -0.02 -1.99
CA GLY A 53 -4.29 1.33 -2.21
C GLY A 53 -5.39 2.37 -2.06
N ALA A 54 -5.02 3.60 -2.31
CA ALA A 54 -5.92 4.74 -2.25
C ALA A 54 -5.64 5.65 -3.43
N THR A 55 -6.41 6.71 -3.58
CA THR A 55 -6.11 7.75 -4.57
C THR A 55 -4.67 8.25 -4.38
N ALA A 56 -4.19 8.31 -3.14
CA ALA A 56 -2.81 8.69 -2.82
C ALA A 56 -1.77 7.74 -3.42
N SER A 57 -2.16 6.54 -3.84
CA SER A 57 -1.25 5.60 -4.53
C SER A 57 -0.88 6.06 -5.93
N VAL A 58 -1.68 6.93 -6.53
CA VAL A 58 -1.50 7.38 -7.91
C VAL A 58 -1.50 8.91 -8.03
N ARG A 59 -1.70 9.63 -6.92
CA ARG A 59 -1.78 11.08 -6.93
C ARG A 59 -1.24 11.68 -5.63
N GLY A 60 -0.28 12.60 -5.75
CA GLY A 60 0.22 13.35 -4.61
C GLY A 60 -0.62 14.60 -4.41
N SER A 61 -1.37 14.65 -3.32
CA SER A 61 -2.19 15.81 -2.99
C SER A 61 -1.50 16.68 -1.95
N ALA A 62 -1.84 17.97 -1.94
CA ALA A 62 -1.27 18.90 -0.97
C ALA A 62 -1.56 18.43 0.46
N GLY A 63 -0.55 18.47 1.31
CA GLY A 63 -0.66 18.05 2.69
C GLY A 63 -0.50 16.56 2.94
N PHE A 64 -0.31 15.74 1.90
CA PHE A 64 -0.24 14.29 2.02
C PHE A 64 1.06 13.69 1.50
N SER A 65 2.19 14.44 1.58
CA SER A 65 3.45 13.93 1.04
C SER A 65 3.87 12.60 1.65
N ALA A 66 3.74 12.44 2.96
CA ALA A 66 4.13 11.20 3.64
C ALA A 66 3.21 10.04 3.25
N PHE A 67 1.90 10.26 3.32
CA PHE A 67 0.93 9.22 3.00
C PHE A 67 1.00 8.81 1.53
N SER A 68 1.07 9.79 0.64
CA SER A 68 1.15 9.52 -0.80
C SER A 68 2.45 8.81 -1.17
N ALA A 69 3.58 9.24 -0.59
CA ALA A 69 4.85 8.57 -0.83
C ALA A 69 4.80 7.10 -0.40
N GLY A 70 4.23 6.82 0.78
CA GLY A 70 4.08 5.45 1.27
C GLY A 70 3.17 4.62 0.38
N LYS A 71 2.06 5.18 -0.05
CA LYS A 71 1.10 4.46 -0.90
C LYS A 71 1.62 4.24 -2.32
N HIS A 72 2.35 5.20 -2.89
CA HIS A 72 3.02 5.00 -4.18
C HIS A 72 4.07 3.88 -4.08
N ALA A 73 4.84 3.88 -2.99
CA ALA A 73 5.85 2.85 -2.76
C ALA A 73 5.19 1.47 -2.63
N LEU A 74 4.08 1.37 -1.92
CA LEU A 74 3.34 0.12 -1.79
C LEU A 74 2.87 -0.39 -3.15
N ARG A 75 2.38 0.51 -4.00
CA ARG A 75 1.96 0.15 -5.35
C ARG A 75 3.14 -0.42 -6.16
N ALA A 76 4.31 0.20 -6.03
CA ALA A 76 5.50 -0.28 -6.73
C ALA A 76 5.91 -1.68 -6.25
N VAL A 77 5.84 -1.92 -4.95
CA VAL A 77 6.11 -3.25 -4.38
C VAL A 77 5.13 -4.27 -4.97
N ALA A 78 3.85 -3.95 -5.01
CA ALA A 78 2.84 -4.84 -5.55
C ALA A 78 3.09 -5.15 -7.03
N GLN A 79 3.51 -4.16 -7.82
CA GLN A 79 3.81 -4.35 -9.23
C GLN A 79 5.00 -5.29 -9.43
N SER A 80 6.06 -5.10 -8.66
CA SER A 80 7.22 -5.99 -8.72
C SER A 80 6.83 -7.42 -8.34
N MET A 81 6.08 -7.57 -7.28
CA MET A 81 5.63 -8.88 -6.83
C MET A 81 4.75 -9.56 -7.89
N ALA A 82 3.86 -8.80 -8.52
CA ALA A 82 3.00 -9.36 -9.56
C ALA A 82 3.82 -9.95 -10.71
N ARG A 83 4.87 -9.25 -11.11
CA ARG A 83 5.73 -9.70 -12.21
C ARG A 83 6.59 -10.90 -11.82
N GLU A 84 7.07 -10.93 -10.58
CA GLU A 84 7.89 -12.06 -10.11
C GLU A 84 7.06 -13.29 -9.81
N LEU A 85 5.89 -13.12 -9.21
CA LEU A 85 5.11 -14.23 -8.68
C LEU A 85 4.04 -14.75 -9.64
N GLY A 86 3.69 -13.97 -10.65
CA GLY A 86 2.74 -14.43 -11.68
C GLY A 86 3.15 -15.74 -12.33
N PRO A 87 4.40 -15.86 -12.81
CA PRO A 87 4.88 -17.11 -13.39
C PRO A 87 4.89 -18.29 -12.40
N GLU A 88 4.87 -18.00 -11.10
CA GLU A 88 4.81 -19.01 -10.04
C GLU A 88 3.36 -19.40 -9.67
N GLY A 89 2.39 -18.87 -10.40
CA GLY A 89 0.98 -19.20 -10.17
C GLY A 89 0.32 -18.37 -9.07
N ILE A 90 0.95 -17.28 -8.65
CA ILE A 90 0.40 -16.44 -7.59
C ILE A 90 -0.10 -15.13 -8.19
N HIS A 91 -1.37 -14.82 -7.91
CA HIS A 91 -1.96 -13.58 -8.37
C HIS A 91 -1.72 -12.48 -7.35
N VAL A 92 -1.11 -11.38 -7.77
CA VAL A 92 -0.88 -10.21 -6.93
C VAL A 92 -1.58 -9.02 -7.55
N ALA A 93 -2.42 -8.35 -6.78
CA ALA A 93 -3.18 -7.20 -7.24
C ALA A 93 -3.02 -6.03 -6.28
N HIS A 94 -3.08 -4.84 -6.83
CA HIS A 94 -3.15 -3.60 -6.08
C HIS A 94 -4.46 -2.92 -6.48
N VAL A 95 -5.32 -2.69 -5.49
CA VAL A 95 -6.65 -2.12 -5.71
C VAL A 95 -6.68 -0.71 -5.18
N VAL A 96 -7.08 0.23 -6.01
CA VAL A 96 -7.22 1.63 -5.60
C VAL A 96 -8.66 1.86 -5.14
N ILE A 97 -8.82 2.26 -3.89
CA ILE A 97 -10.12 2.52 -3.31
C ILE A 97 -10.24 4.02 -3.04
N ASP A 98 -11.32 4.61 -3.52
CA ASP A 98 -11.60 6.03 -3.30
C ASP A 98 -12.09 6.22 -1.86
N GLY A 99 -11.44 7.10 -1.12
CA GLY A 99 -11.82 7.39 0.26
C GLY A 99 -13.25 7.92 0.41
N ALA A 100 -13.80 8.53 -0.63
CA ALA A 100 -15.19 8.99 -0.60
C ALA A 100 -16.17 7.83 -0.46
N ILE A 101 -15.83 6.68 -1.02
CA ILE A 101 -16.65 5.48 -0.89
C ILE A 101 -16.68 5.02 0.56
N ASP A 102 -15.54 5.01 1.22
CA ASP A 102 -15.44 4.63 2.62
C ASP A 102 -16.25 5.56 3.51
N THR A 103 -16.17 6.87 3.24
CA THR A 103 -16.91 7.86 4.00
C THR A 103 -18.40 7.67 3.87
N ALA A 104 -18.88 7.43 2.67
CA ALA A 104 -20.31 7.19 2.43
C ALA A 104 -20.76 5.93 3.15
N PHE A 105 -19.94 4.91 3.13
CA PHE A 105 -20.23 3.63 3.77
C PHE A 105 -20.36 3.78 5.28
N ILE A 106 -19.43 4.51 5.87
CA ILE A 106 -19.41 4.69 7.32
C ILE A 106 -20.62 5.46 7.82
N LYS A 107 -21.13 6.38 7.04
CA LYS A 107 -22.28 7.18 7.42
C LYS A 107 -23.60 6.42 7.37
N GLU A 108 -23.63 5.34 6.67
CA GLU A 108 -24.77 4.48 6.60
C GLU A 108 -24.94 3.67 7.88
#